data_24bf7c8d9b196253ec7a434649b6f063
#
_entry.id   24bf7c8d9b196253ec7a434649b6f063
#
_cell.length_a   1.000
_cell.length_b   1.000
_cell.length_c   1.000
_cell.angle_alpha   90.00
_cell.angle_beta   90.00
_cell.angle_gamma   90.00
#
_symmetry.space_group_name_H-M   'P 1'
#
loop_
_entity.id
_entity.type
_entity.pdbx_description
1 polymer ?
#
loop_
_entity_poly.entity_id
_entity_poly.type
_entity_poly.pdbx_seq_one_letter_code
_entity_poly.pdbx_strand_id
1 'polypeptide(L)'
;AALAGARDIIAESISGNAAVRQDMRVVFVMFGICATKANEKKKDEAEAATYADYFDWQERLPRVPSHRFLAALRGEKAGYLSLSVRPDEQLALNKIMPRFITGTGADSQEVEKAIIDGYRRLLAPSMETEARAAMKQRADGESIAIFARNLRELLMASPFGARPVLAIDPGIRTGCKVVCLDSKGDLLYHDVIFLQRSQAELEKSKRVIADLISRYRPDAVAVGNGTASRETEDFLRGLKLQIPIVVVSESGASVYSASELARKEFPDQDV
;
A
#
# COMPACT_ATOMS: atom_id res chain seq x y z
N ALA A 1 -38.20 28.08 -21.47
CA ALA A 1 -38.44 26.65 -21.16
C ALA A 1 -38.04 25.77 -22.36
N ALA A 2 -38.60 25.92 -23.57
CA ALA A 2 -38.37 25.03 -24.71
C ALA A 2 -36.90 24.99 -25.17
N LEU A 3 -36.22 26.13 -25.27
CA LEU A 3 -34.82 26.22 -25.68
C LEU A 3 -33.86 25.56 -24.65
N ALA A 4 -34.18 25.65 -23.36
CA ALA A 4 -33.41 24.99 -22.32
C ALA A 4 -33.55 23.46 -22.42
N GLY A 5 -34.78 22.96 -22.60
CA GLY A 5 -35.01 21.52 -22.83
C GLY A 5 -34.33 20.99 -24.11
N ALA A 6 -34.31 21.78 -25.18
CA ALA A 6 -33.58 21.39 -26.40
C ALA A 6 -32.07 21.27 -26.16
N ARG A 7 -31.47 22.19 -25.38
CA ARG A 7 -30.05 22.10 -24.98
C ARG A 7 -29.75 20.87 -24.14
N ASP A 8 -30.64 20.51 -23.19
CA ASP A 8 -30.47 19.31 -22.37
C ASP A 8 -30.47 18.05 -23.22
N ILE A 9 -31.40 17.92 -24.19
CA ILE A 9 -31.44 16.77 -25.10
C ILE A 9 -30.15 16.69 -25.95
N ILE A 10 -29.66 17.83 -26.46
CA ILE A 10 -28.39 17.89 -27.22
C ILE A 10 -27.23 17.46 -26.33
N ALA A 11 -27.15 17.97 -25.10
CA ALA A 11 -26.11 17.62 -24.12
C ALA A 11 -26.07 16.12 -23.81
N GLU A 12 -27.25 15.51 -23.60
CA GLU A 12 -27.37 14.06 -23.39
C GLU A 12 -26.95 13.25 -24.61
N SER A 13 -27.42 13.66 -25.80
CA SER A 13 -27.06 13.01 -27.08
C SER A 13 -25.54 13.03 -27.31
N ILE A 14 -24.88 14.16 -27.06
CA ILE A 14 -23.42 14.30 -27.19
C ILE A 14 -22.69 13.45 -26.16
N SER A 15 -23.13 13.48 -24.92
CA SER A 15 -22.53 12.69 -23.84
C SER A 15 -22.66 11.18 -24.05
N GLY A 16 -23.75 10.73 -24.69
CA GLY A 16 -23.98 9.33 -25.07
C GLY A 16 -23.30 8.90 -26.37
N ASN A 17 -22.77 9.83 -27.16
CA ASN A 17 -22.21 9.52 -28.47
C ASN A 17 -20.93 8.68 -28.35
N ALA A 18 -20.92 7.50 -28.97
CA ALA A 18 -19.83 6.54 -28.86
C ALA A 18 -18.49 7.09 -29.38
N ALA A 19 -18.52 7.86 -30.50
CA ALA A 19 -17.31 8.44 -31.07
C ALA A 19 -16.74 9.55 -30.18
N VAL A 20 -17.60 10.40 -29.61
CA VAL A 20 -17.18 11.43 -28.63
C VAL A 20 -16.57 10.79 -27.40
N ARG A 21 -17.21 9.77 -26.84
CA ARG A 21 -16.66 9.05 -25.68
C ARG A 21 -15.31 8.41 -25.97
N GLN A 22 -15.14 7.84 -27.16
CA GLN A 22 -13.85 7.25 -27.56
C GLN A 22 -12.75 8.31 -27.65
N ASP A 23 -13.04 9.47 -28.27
CA ASP A 23 -12.09 10.58 -28.30
C ASP A 23 -11.75 11.07 -26.90
N MET A 24 -12.74 11.20 -26.03
CA MET A 24 -12.53 11.67 -24.67
C MET A 24 -11.73 10.66 -23.82
N ARG A 25 -11.89 9.35 -24.00
CA ARG A 25 -11.00 8.36 -23.37
C ARG A 25 -9.55 8.60 -23.73
N VAL A 26 -9.27 8.86 -25.01
CA VAL A 26 -7.90 9.19 -25.46
C VAL A 26 -7.42 10.50 -24.82
N VAL A 27 -8.25 11.53 -24.82
CA VAL A 27 -7.90 12.85 -24.27
C VAL A 27 -7.62 12.73 -22.75
N PHE A 28 -8.46 12.04 -21.99
CA PHE A 28 -8.28 11.86 -20.55
C PHE A 28 -7.03 11.04 -20.23
N VAL A 29 -6.76 9.96 -20.97
CA VAL A 29 -5.59 9.12 -20.73
C VAL A 29 -4.29 9.84 -21.10
N MET A 30 -4.24 10.53 -22.22
CA MET A 30 -3.00 11.13 -22.74
C MET A 30 -2.69 12.52 -22.17
N PHE A 31 -3.73 13.31 -21.87
CA PHE A 31 -3.59 14.71 -21.46
C PHE A 31 -4.20 15.00 -20.09
N GLY A 32 -4.80 13.99 -19.44
CA GLY A 32 -5.32 14.14 -18.10
C GLY A 32 -4.25 14.56 -17.11
N ILE A 33 -4.62 15.47 -16.23
CA ILE A 33 -3.82 15.90 -15.08
C ILE A 33 -4.43 15.25 -13.84
N CYS A 34 -3.64 14.46 -13.16
CA CYS A 34 -3.96 13.96 -11.84
C CYS A 34 -3.60 15.04 -10.84
N ALA A 35 -4.57 15.56 -10.11
CA ALA A 35 -4.37 16.62 -9.13
C ALA A 35 -5.03 16.27 -7.81
N THR A 36 -4.35 16.60 -6.71
CA THR A 36 -4.90 16.48 -5.35
C THR A 36 -4.89 17.81 -4.65
N LYS A 37 -5.85 17.99 -3.75
CA LYS A 37 -5.90 19.14 -2.83
C LYS A 37 -6.23 18.66 -1.43
N ALA A 38 -5.64 19.30 -0.44
CA ALA A 38 -5.95 19.05 0.97
C ALA A 38 -7.41 19.34 1.28
N ASN A 39 -7.98 18.55 2.19
CA ASN A 39 -9.22 18.90 2.84
C ASN A 39 -8.93 19.94 3.94
N GLU A 40 -9.25 21.18 3.69
CA GLU A 40 -8.97 22.32 4.58
C GLU A 40 -9.50 22.14 6.02
N LYS A 41 -10.53 21.30 6.19
CA LYS A 41 -11.11 21.04 7.53
C LYS A 41 -10.31 20.01 8.34
N LYS A 42 -9.45 19.22 7.69
CA LYS A 42 -8.76 18.08 8.29
C LYS A 42 -7.24 18.10 8.10
N LYS A 43 -6.70 19.09 7.39
CA LYS A 43 -5.27 19.13 7.05
C LYS A 43 -4.34 19.24 8.26
N ASP A 44 -4.85 19.76 9.39
CA ASP A 44 -4.07 19.95 10.61
C ASP A 44 -4.19 18.75 11.59
N GLU A 45 -4.93 17.69 11.24
CA GLU A 45 -4.96 16.46 12.00
C GLU A 45 -3.60 15.71 11.88
N ALA A 46 -3.17 15.04 12.96
CA ALA A 46 -1.86 14.37 13.00
C ALA A 46 -1.69 13.32 11.89
N GLU A 47 -2.75 12.56 11.59
CA GLU A 47 -2.75 11.56 10.53
C GLU A 47 -2.66 12.17 9.13
N ALA A 48 -3.13 13.41 8.94
CA ALA A 48 -3.06 14.12 7.66
C ALA A 48 -1.61 14.40 7.24
N ALA A 49 -0.68 14.50 8.18
CA ALA A 49 0.75 14.71 7.92
C ALA A 49 1.34 13.63 7.00
N THR A 50 0.82 12.40 7.04
CA THR A 50 1.22 11.30 6.14
C THR A 50 0.96 11.61 4.66
N TYR A 51 0.03 12.53 4.38
CA TYR A 51 -0.37 12.94 3.03
C TYR A 51 0.10 14.34 2.66
N ALA A 52 0.98 14.96 3.44
CA ALA A 52 1.42 16.35 3.25
C ALA A 52 1.98 16.62 1.85
N ASP A 53 2.74 15.67 1.29
CA ASP A 53 3.30 15.77 -0.07
C ASP A 53 2.23 15.83 -1.18
N TYR A 54 0.99 15.52 -0.84
CA TYR A 54 -0.16 15.50 -1.76
C TYR A 54 -1.17 16.62 -1.49
N PHE A 55 -0.91 17.56 -0.61
CA PHE A 55 -1.88 18.62 -0.28
C PHE A 55 -2.15 19.58 -1.44
N ASP A 56 -1.16 19.80 -2.31
CA ASP A 56 -1.29 20.54 -3.57
C ASP A 56 -0.36 19.93 -4.62
N TRP A 57 -0.68 18.70 -5.02
CA TRP A 57 0.13 17.96 -5.98
C TRP A 57 -0.60 17.82 -7.31
N GLN A 58 0.16 17.95 -8.42
CA GLN A 58 -0.35 17.69 -9.74
C GLN A 58 0.72 17.08 -10.65
N GLU A 59 0.30 16.12 -11.49
CA GLU A 59 1.17 15.46 -12.46
C GLU A 59 0.34 14.95 -13.65
N ARG A 60 0.93 14.88 -14.84
CA ARG A 60 0.26 14.29 -16.01
C ARG A 60 -0.01 12.81 -15.79
N LEU A 61 -1.24 12.35 -16.01
CA LEU A 61 -1.69 10.99 -15.76
C LEU A 61 -0.77 9.90 -16.32
N PRO A 62 -0.24 10.00 -17.57
CA PRO A 62 0.69 8.99 -18.10
C PRO A 62 2.02 8.88 -17.35
N ARG A 63 2.41 9.92 -16.61
CA ARG A 63 3.68 9.97 -15.87
C ARG A 63 3.54 9.66 -14.39
N VAL A 64 2.31 9.61 -13.88
CA VAL A 64 2.06 9.34 -12.46
C VAL A 64 2.52 7.93 -12.10
N PRO A 65 3.49 7.79 -11.17
CA PRO A 65 3.89 6.48 -10.66
C PRO A 65 2.74 5.81 -9.88
N SER A 66 2.60 4.52 -10.03
CA SER A 66 1.52 3.75 -9.42
C SER A 66 1.43 3.92 -7.90
N HIS A 67 2.55 3.95 -7.19
CA HIS A 67 2.58 4.14 -5.75
C HIS A 67 2.06 5.52 -5.32
N ARG A 68 2.32 6.59 -6.10
CA ARG A 68 1.80 7.93 -5.83
C ARG A 68 0.28 8.00 -6.03
N PHE A 69 -0.20 7.42 -7.13
CA PHE A 69 -1.63 7.36 -7.39
C PHE A 69 -2.39 6.60 -6.28
N LEU A 70 -1.85 5.46 -5.84
CA LEU A 70 -2.43 4.68 -4.74
C LEU A 70 -2.35 5.43 -3.40
N ALA A 71 -1.30 6.22 -3.16
CA ALA A 71 -1.22 7.07 -1.96
C ALA A 71 -2.28 8.16 -1.99
N ALA A 72 -2.46 8.85 -3.13
CA ALA A 72 -3.51 9.86 -3.32
C ALA A 72 -4.92 9.26 -3.11
N LEU A 73 -5.19 8.07 -3.65
CA LEU A 73 -6.47 7.36 -3.42
C LEU A 73 -6.69 7.00 -1.94
N ARG A 74 -5.65 6.61 -1.22
CA ARG A 74 -5.76 6.34 0.22
C ARG A 74 -6.07 7.60 1.01
N GLY A 75 -5.40 8.73 0.68
CA GLY A 75 -5.65 10.02 1.29
C GLY A 75 -7.07 10.54 1.03
N GLU A 76 -7.60 10.32 -0.18
CA GLU A 76 -8.99 10.64 -0.53
C GLU A 76 -9.97 9.75 0.25
N LYS A 77 -9.73 8.43 0.30
CA LYS A 77 -10.58 7.50 1.07
C LYS A 77 -10.57 7.80 2.57
N ALA A 78 -9.45 8.26 3.11
CA ALA A 78 -9.33 8.71 4.49
C ALA A 78 -9.98 10.10 4.74
N GLY A 79 -10.34 10.81 3.66
CA GLY A 79 -11.00 12.12 3.72
C GLY A 79 -10.03 13.30 3.93
N TYR A 80 -8.73 13.10 3.78
CA TYR A 80 -7.71 14.15 3.89
C TYR A 80 -7.41 14.86 2.57
N LEU A 81 -7.69 14.20 1.45
CA LEU A 81 -7.46 14.72 0.11
C LEU A 81 -8.75 14.69 -0.73
N SER A 82 -8.81 15.56 -1.73
CA SER A 82 -9.64 15.39 -2.92
C SER A 82 -8.75 15.04 -4.09
N LEU A 83 -9.17 14.10 -4.95
CA LEU A 83 -8.44 13.66 -6.12
C LEU A 83 -9.26 13.95 -7.38
N SER A 84 -8.67 14.58 -8.38
CA SER A 84 -9.25 14.77 -9.70
C SER A 84 -8.32 14.29 -10.81
N VAL A 85 -8.94 13.83 -11.91
CA VAL A 85 -8.22 13.39 -13.12
C VAL A 85 -8.92 14.01 -14.31
N ARG A 86 -8.45 15.18 -14.76
CA ARG A 86 -9.08 15.91 -15.87
C ARG A 86 -8.03 16.49 -16.82
N PRO A 87 -8.28 16.48 -18.13
CA PRO A 87 -7.52 17.26 -19.08
C PRO A 87 -7.91 18.75 -18.98
N ASP A 88 -7.15 19.59 -19.68
CA ASP A 88 -7.58 20.96 -19.96
C ASP A 88 -8.94 20.94 -20.69
N GLU A 89 -9.89 21.74 -20.19
CA GLU A 89 -11.25 21.78 -20.71
C GLU A 89 -11.29 22.22 -22.17
N GLN A 90 -10.50 23.23 -22.55
CA GLN A 90 -10.48 23.75 -23.91
C GLN A 90 -9.97 22.70 -24.90
N LEU A 91 -8.98 21.90 -24.49
CA LEU A 91 -8.48 20.79 -25.29
C LEU A 91 -9.59 19.75 -25.57
N ALA A 92 -10.39 19.43 -24.57
CA ALA A 92 -11.51 18.50 -24.72
C ALA A 92 -12.61 19.09 -25.62
N LEU A 93 -13.02 20.34 -25.38
CA LEU A 93 -14.03 21.04 -26.18
C LEU A 93 -13.62 21.17 -27.63
N ASN A 94 -12.37 21.50 -27.92
CA ASN A 94 -11.82 21.58 -29.28
C ASN A 94 -11.90 20.25 -30.05
N LYS A 95 -11.98 19.13 -29.38
CA LYS A 95 -12.21 17.82 -30.00
C LYS A 95 -13.69 17.52 -30.26
N ILE A 96 -14.60 18.07 -29.45
CA ILE A 96 -16.03 17.82 -29.55
C ILE A 96 -16.70 18.78 -30.54
N MET A 97 -16.44 20.09 -30.42
CA MET A 97 -17.12 21.14 -31.15
C MET A 97 -17.15 20.95 -32.68
N PRO A 98 -16.05 20.61 -33.37
CA PRO A 98 -16.05 20.48 -34.81
C PRO A 98 -16.95 19.38 -35.37
N ARG A 99 -17.41 18.45 -34.52
CA ARG A 99 -18.32 17.36 -34.92
C ARG A 99 -19.77 17.82 -35.02
N PHE A 100 -20.14 18.89 -34.30
CA PHE A 100 -21.53 19.31 -34.15
C PHE A 100 -21.79 20.76 -34.58
N ILE A 101 -20.78 21.60 -34.59
CA ILE A 101 -20.89 22.99 -34.98
C ILE A 101 -20.39 23.14 -36.41
N THR A 102 -21.32 23.41 -37.33
CA THR A 102 -21.04 23.54 -38.76
C THR A 102 -21.22 24.96 -39.29
N GLY A 103 -21.70 25.89 -38.46
CA GLY A 103 -21.97 27.28 -38.83
C GLY A 103 -21.66 28.26 -37.73
N THR A 104 -22.00 29.54 -37.95
CA THR A 104 -21.79 30.65 -37.00
C THR A 104 -23.08 31.34 -36.59
N GLY A 105 -24.23 30.76 -36.91
CA GLY A 105 -25.56 31.35 -36.62
C GLY A 105 -25.95 31.20 -35.12
N ALA A 106 -27.12 31.72 -34.78
CA ALA A 106 -27.67 31.67 -33.45
C ALA A 106 -27.94 30.22 -32.99
N ASP A 107 -28.29 29.34 -33.91
CA ASP A 107 -28.43 27.90 -33.72
C ASP A 107 -27.12 27.22 -33.30
N SER A 108 -26.02 27.56 -33.98
CA SER A 108 -24.69 27.06 -33.65
C SER A 108 -24.21 27.52 -32.26
N GLN A 109 -24.54 28.74 -31.86
CA GLN A 109 -24.27 29.23 -30.50
C GLN A 109 -25.02 28.48 -29.44
N GLU A 110 -26.27 28.08 -29.69
CA GLU A 110 -27.04 27.26 -28.75
C GLU A 110 -26.50 25.85 -28.65
N VAL A 111 -26.03 25.25 -29.74
CA VAL A 111 -25.34 23.96 -29.74
C VAL A 111 -24.02 24.06 -28.98
N GLU A 112 -23.23 25.11 -29.13
CA GLU A 112 -22.01 25.34 -28.36
C GLU A 112 -22.28 25.36 -26.84
N LYS A 113 -23.28 26.12 -26.41
CA LYS A 113 -23.69 26.14 -24.99
C LYS A 113 -24.09 24.74 -24.49
N ALA A 114 -24.81 23.97 -25.31
CA ALA A 114 -25.20 22.60 -24.96
C ALA A 114 -24.00 21.65 -24.88
N ILE A 115 -22.99 21.81 -25.74
CA ILE A 115 -21.73 21.06 -25.70
C ILE A 115 -20.97 21.35 -24.39
N ILE A 116 -20.80 22.63 -24.04
CA ILE A 116 -20.08 23.05 -22.84
C ILE A 116 -20.80 22.50 -21.58
N ASP A 117 -22.12 22.65 -21.49
CA ASP A 117 -22.90 22.12 -20.38
C ASP A 117 -22.81 20.58 -20.32
N GLY A 118 -23.03 19.90 -21.45
CA GLY A 118 -22.96 18.44 -21.54
C GLY A 118 -21.57 17.89 -21.17
N TYR A 119 -20.52 18.58 -21.59
CA TYR A 119 -19.15 18.23 -21.16
C TYR A 119 -18.99 18.35 -19.65
N ARG A 120 -19.29 19.50 -19.08
CA ARG A 120 -19.06 19.80 -17.66
C ARG A 120 -19.90 18.93 -16.74
N ARG A 121 -21.17 18.78 -17.04
CA ARG A 121 -22.17 18.11 -16.20
C ARG A 121 -22.23 16.61 -16.36
N LEU A 122 -22.05 16.09 -17.57
CA LEU A 122 -22.27 14.68 -17.90
C LEU A 122 -20.99 13.96 -18.32
N LEU A 123 -20.31 14.47 -19.34
CA LEU A 123 -19.22 13.74 -19.99
C LEU A 123 -17.94 13.73 -19.15
N ALA A 124 -17.49 14.89 -18.66
CA ALA A 124 -16.26 14.97 -17.89
C ALA A 124 -16.28 14.16 -16.59
N PRO A 125 -17.34 14.19 -15.76
CA PRO A 125 -17.41 13.32 -14.57
C PRO A 125 -17.41 11.83 -14.91
N SER A 126 -18.10 11.44 -16.00
CA SER A 126 -18.12 10.05 -16.46
C SER A 126 -16.73 9.59 -16.94
N MET A 127 -16.06 10.41 -17.75
CA MET A 127 -14.71 10.11 -18.26
C MET A 127 -13.66 10.11 -17.15
N GLU A 128 -13.78 11.01 -16.19
CA GLU A 128 -12.93 11.02 -14.99
C GLU A 128 -13.04 9.71 -14.20
N THR A 129 -14.26 9.22 -14.00
CA THR A 129 -14.50 7.95 -13.33
C THR A 129 -13.84 6.78 -14.08
N GLU A 130 -13.99 6.74 -15.42
CA GLU A 130 -13.37 5.72 -16.27
C GLU A 130 -11.82 5.80 -16.20
N ALA A 131 -11.24 7.01 -16.30
CA ALA A 131 -9.80 7.23 -16.26
C ALA A 131 -9.20 6.86 -14.89
N ARG A 132 -9.88 7.20 -13.79
CA ARG A 132 -9.47 6.83 -12.43
C ARG A 132 -9.51 5.31 -12.22
N ALA A 133 -10.56 4.64 -12.71
CA ALA A 133 -10.68 3.19 -12.62
C ALA A 133 -9.56 2.48 -13.41
N ALA A 134 -9.29 2.91 -14.63
CA ALA A 134 -8.21 2.36 -15.46
C ALA A 134 -6.84 2.56 -14.82
N MET A 135 -6.57 3.77 -14.28
CA MET A 135 -5.32 4.05 -13.59
C MET A 135 -5.17 3.20 -12.32
N LYS A 136 -6.25 3.03 -11.55
CA LYS A 136 -6.23 2.17 -10.37
C LYS A 136 -5.93 0.72 -10.73
N GLN A 137 -6.57 0.18 -11.77
CA GLN A 137 -6.31 -1.19 -12.22
C GLN A 137 -4.85 -1.39 -12.63
N ARG A 138 -4.26 -0.42 -13.37
CA ARG A 138 -2.83 -0.43 -13.72
C ARG A 138 -1.96 -0.42 -12.46
N ALA A 139 -2.24 0.50 -11.53
CA ALA A 139 -1.45 0.68 -10.32
C ALA A 139 -1.51 -0.53 -9.38
N ASP A 140 -2.67 -1.15 -9.23
CA ASP A 140 -2.85 -2.39 -8.47
C ASP A 140 -2.04 -3.53 -9.11
N GLY A 141 -2.13 -3.72 -10.44
CA GLY A 141 -1.38 -4.76 -11.16
C GLY A 141 0.14 -4.61 -11.01
N GLU A 142 0.67 -3.40 -11.18
CA GLU A 142 2.11 -3.12 -10.98
C GLU A 142 2.54 -3.39 -9.53
N SER A 143 1.74 -2.97 -8.56
CA SER A 143 2.04 -3.19 -7.13
C SER A 143 2.03 -4.66 -6.76
N ILE A 144 1.06 -5.44 -7.25
CA ILE A 144 0.99 -6.90 -7.06
C ILE A 144 2.20 -7.59 -7.69
N ALA A 145 2.60 -7.18 -8.90
CA ALA A 145 3.76 -7.75 -9.58
C ALA A 145 5.07 -7.50 -8.81
N ILE A 146 5.25 -6.28 -8.27
CA ILE A 146 6.41 -5.94 -7.42
C ILE A 146 6.38 -6.78 -6.14
N PHE A 147 5.24 -6.85 -5.47
CA PHE A 147 5.09 -7.65 -4.26
C PHE A 147 5.40 -9.14 -4.50
N ALA A 148 4.86 -9.72 -5.57
CA ALA A 148 5.09 -11.11 -5.92
C ALA A 148 6.58 -11.40 -6.19
N ARG A 149 7.29 -10.46 -6.86
CA ARG A 149 8.72 -10.58 -7.09
C ARG A 149 9.51 -10.54 -5.79
N ASN A 150 9.24 -9.57 -4.92
CA ASN A 150 9.92 -9.43 -3.63
C ASN A 150 9.68 -10.67 -2.74
N LEU A 151 8.44 -11.17 -2.72
CA LEU A 151 8.09 -12.39 -2.00
C LEU A 151 8.86 -13.60 -2.55
N ARG A 152 8.96 -13.72 -3.88
CA ARG A 152 9.76 -14.79 -4.51
C ARG A 152 11.23 -14.72 -4.11
N GLU A 153 11.83 -13.54 -4.09
CA GLU A 153 13.22 -13.34 -3.66
C GLU A 153 13.42 -13.76 -2.21
N LEU A 154 12.48 -13.42 -1.31
CA LEU A 154 12.52 -13.87 0.07
C LEU A 154 12.39 -15.38 0.21
N LEU A 155 11.45 -16.00 -0.51
CA LEU A 155 11.23 -17.46 -0.47
C LEU A 155 12.40 -18.25 -1.11
N MET A 156 13.13 -17.65 -2.04
CA MET A 156 14.29 -18.24 -2.70
C MET A 156 15.62 -17.89 -2.04
N ALA A 157 15.60 -17.15 -0.91
CA ALA A 157 16.81 -16.87 -0.14
C ALA A 157 17.46 -18.19 0.32
N SER A 158 18.79 -18.24 0.30
CA SER A 158 19.53 -19.41 0.72
C SER A 158 19.20 -19.77 2.17
N PRO A 159 18.82 -21.02 2.46
CA PRO A 159 18.57 -21.45 3.83
C PRO A 159 19.85 -21.39 4.66
N PHE A 160 19.73 -21.18 5.96
CA PHE A 160 20.86 -21.21 6.89
C PHE A 160 21.57 -22.59 6.90
N GLY A 161 20.85 -23.61 6.48
CA GLY A 161 21.29 -24.99 6.45
C GLY A 161 20.96 -25.76 7.75
N ALA A 162 21.37 -27.00 7.79
CA ALA A 162 21.14 -27.92 8.92
C ALA A 162 22.09 -27.60 10.09
N ARG A 163 21.78 -26.57 10.86
CA ARG A 163 22.61 -26.05 11.96
C ARG A 163 21.76 -25.75 13.19
N PRO A 164 22.29 -25.92 14.41
CA PRO A 164 21.59 -25.54 15.63
C PRO A 164 21.37 -24.04 15.69
N VAL A 165 20.16 -23.61 16.12
CA VAL A 165 19.77 -22.19 16.19
C VAL A 165 19.10 -21.91 17.53
N LEU A 166 19.43 -20.77 18.11
CA LEU A 166 18.66 -20.13 19.17
C LEU A 166 17.77 -19.08 18.51
N ALA A 167 16.45 -19.24 18.54
CA ALA A 167 15.53 -18.27 17.95
C ALA A 167 14.76 -17.52 19.04
N ILE A 168 14.51 -16.23 18.80
CA ILE A 168 13.82 -15.35 19.72
C ILE A 168 12.71 -14.60 18.94
N ASP A 169 11.47 -14.78 19.40
CA ASP A 169 10.32 -14.00 18.96
C ASP A 169 10.12 -12.83 19.96
N PRO A 170 10.41 -11.58 19.56
CA PRO A 170 10.38 -10.44 20.44
C PRO A 170 8.97 -10.07 20.89
N GLY A 171 8.78 -9.78 22.19
CA GLY A 171 7.50 -9.31 22.72
C GLY A 171 7.68 -8.43 23.96
N ILE A 172 7.02 -7.25 23.96
CA ILE A 172 7.11 -6.29 25.08
C ILE A 172 6.32 -6.76 26.30
N ARG A 173 5.05 -7.04 26.12
CA ARG A 173 4.12 -7.37 27.23
C ARG A 173 4.13 -8.85 27.57
N THR A 174 4.12 -9.70 26.57
CA THR A 174 4.08 -11.16 26.72
C THR A 174 5.43 -11.77 27.04
N GLY A 175 6.52 -10.98 26.89
CA GLY A 175 7.89 -11.46 26.96
C GLY A 175 8.39 -11.94 25.59
N CYS A 176 9.70 -12.15 25.49
CA CYS A 176 10.33 -12.72 24.30
C CYS A 176 10.29 -14.24 24.41
N LYS A 177 9.61 -14.91 23.47
CA LYS A 177 9.61 -16.39 23.37
C LYS A 177 10.99 -16.83 22.85
N VAL A 178 11.59 -17.80 23.48
CA VAL A 178 12.93 -18.32 23.15
C VAL A 178 12.85 -19.79 22.87
N VAL A 179 13.44 -20.23 21.75
CA VAL A 179 13.52 -21.65 21.40
C VAL A 179 14.94 -22.03 20.99
N CYS A 180 15.35 -23.24 21.30
CA CYS A 180 16.56 -23.86 20.76
C CYS A 180 16.16 -25.00 19.83
N LEU A 181 16.70 -25.00 18.64
CA LEU A 181 16.51 -26.05 17.63
C LEU A 181 17.84 -26.74 17.39
N ASP A 182 17.79 -28.06 17.13
CA ASP A 182 18.96 -28.78 16.64
C ASP A 182 19.20 -28.60 15.14
N SER A 183 20.20 -29.31 14.62
CA SER A 183 20.54 -29.28 13.19
C SER A 183 19.48 -29.91 12.26
N LYS A 184 18.51 -30.64 12.80
CA LYS A 184 17.39 -31.22 12.06
C LYS A 184 16.14 -30.38 12.12
N GLY A 185 16.13 -29.33 12.99
CA GLY A 185 14.97 -28.50 13.28
C GLY A 185 14.11 -29.00 14.43
N ASP A 186 14.54 -30.05 15.16
CA ASP A 186 13.82 -30.57 16.31
C ASP A 186 13.91 -29.58 17.48
N LEU A 187 12.79 -29.36 18.20
CA LEU A 187 12.71 -28.46 19.33
C LEU A 187 13.40 -29.09 20.55
N LEU A 188 14.51 -28.48 21.01
CA LEU A 188 15.27 -28.93 22.17
C LEU A 188 14.85 -28.22 23.46
N TYR A 189 14.43 -26.97 23.36
CA TYR A 189 14.08 -26.14 24.53
C TYR A 189 13.19 -24.96 24.11
N HIS A 190 12.27 -24.58 24.98
CA HIS A 190 11.51 -23.36 24.86
C HIS A 190 11.29 -22.69 26.22
N ASP A 191 11.24 -21.35 26.24
CA ASP A 191 10.98 -20.53 27.42
C ASP A 191 10.54 -19.14 27.03
N VAL A 192 10.18 -18.30 28.01
CA VAL A 192 9.86 -16.91 27.87
C VAL A 192 10.77 -16.07 28.76
N ILE A 193 11.48 -15.11 28.16
CA ILE A 193 12.33 -14.16 28.88
C ILE A 193 11.73 -12.76 28.84
N PHE A 194 12.05 -11.93 29.85
CA PHE A 194 11.52 -10.58 29.99
C PHE A 194 12.67 -9.56 30.05
N LEU A 195 12.71 -8.63 29.08
CA LEU A 195 13.79 -7.69 28.96
C LEU A 195 13.50 -6.33 29.62
N GLN A 196 12.23 -6.00 29.83
CA GLN A 196 11.81 -4.65 30.25
C GLN A 196 10.99 -4.62 31.56
N ARG A 197 10.75 -5.74 32.24
CA ARG A 197 9.91 -5.79 33.46
C ARG A 197 10.62 -5.25 34.70
N SER A 198 11.85 -5.70 34.95
CA SER A 198 12.66 -5.27 36.09
C SER A 198 14.14 -5.63 35.87
N GLN A 199 15.05 -5.02 36.65
CA GLN A 199 16.47 -5.35 36.60
C GLN A 199 16.73 -6.83 36.97
N ALA A 200 15.98 -7.37 37.92
CA ALA A 200 16.08 -8.75 38.30
C ALA A 200 15.71 -9.72 37.16
N GLU A 201 14.62 -9.44 36.44
CA GLU A 201 14.21 -10.23 35.27
C GLU A 201 15.22 -10.08 34.11
N LEU A 202 15.79 -8.92 33.92
CA LEU A 202 16.85 -8.72 32.92
C LEU A 202 18.10 -9.57 33.24
N GLU A 203 18.55 -9.59 34.47
CA GLU A 203 19.68 -10.44 34.90
C GLU A 203 19.35 -11.95 34.81
N LYS A 204 18.12 -12.33 35.10
CA LYS A 204 17.65 -13.70 34.88
C LYS A 204 17.69 -14.08 33.41
N SER A 205 17.20 -13.17 32.52
CA SER A 205 17.20 -13.37 31.07
C SER A 205 18.64 -13.51 30.52
N LYS A 206 19.61 -12.73 31.03
CA LYS A 206 21.02 -12.88 30.66
C LYS A 206 21.56 -14.27 31.01
N ARG A 207 21.25 -14.77 32.21
CA ARG A 207 21.69 -16.10 32.63
C ARG A 207 21.04 -17.21 31.79
N VAL A 208 19.75 -17.11 31.49
CA VAL A 208 19.05 -18.07 30.63
C VAL A 208 19.71 -18.13 29.25
N ILE A 209 19.93 -17.00 28.58
CA ILE A 209 20.59 -16.98 27.26
C ILE A 209 22.01 -17.55 27.31
N ALA A 210 22.80 -17.19 28.33
CA ALA A 210 24.16 -17.72 28.50
C ALA A 210 24.16 -19.25 28.71
N ASP A 211 23.23 -19.79 29.53
CA ASP A 211 23.08 -21.23 29.75
C ASP A 211 22.67 -21.94 28.45
N LEU A 212 21.68 -21.42 27.72
CA LEU A 212 21.23 -22.00 26.46
C LEU A 212 22.33 -22.06 25.41
N ILE A 213 23.14 -20.99 25.29
CA ILE A 213 24.30 -20.97 24.37
C ILE A 213 25.35 -22.00 24.78
N SER A 214 25.66 -22.07 26.05
CA SER A 214 26.63 -23.06 26.59
C SER A 214 26.17 -24.50 26.38
N ARG A 215 24.88 -24.77 26.63
CA ARG A 215 24.30 -26.10 26.60
C ARG A 215 24.05 -26.62 25.19
N TYR A 216 23.44 -25.80 24.34
CA TYR A 216 22.97 -26.23 23.01
C TYR A 216 23.90 -25.80 21.88
N ARG A 217 24.88 -24.91 22.14
CA ARG A 217 25.93 -24.46 21.21
C ARG A 217 25.34 -24.06 19.84
N PRO A 218 24.38 -23.13 19.78
CA PRO A 218 23.81 -22.71 18.51
C PRO A 218 24.87 -22.02 17.63
N ASP A 219 24.76 -22.18 16.31
CA ASP A 219 25.63 -21.53 15.32
C ASP A 219 25.22 -20.08 15.06
N ALA A 220 23.96 -19.70 15.38
CA ALA A 220 23.46 -18.34 15.29
C ALA A 220 22.33 -18.10 16.29
N VAL A 221 22.09 -16.81 16.57
CA VAL A 221 20.87 -16.32 17.22
C VAL A 221 20.00 -15.65 16.16
N ALA A 222 18.81 -16.19 15.91
CA ALA A 222 17.81 -15.58 15.03
C ALA A 222 16.85 -14.73 15.88
N VAL A 223 16.62 -13.47 15.48
CA VAL A 223 15.71 -12.54 16.15
C VAL A 223 14.63 -12.13 15.18
N GLY A 224 13.37 -12.29 15.52
CA GLY A 224 12.26 -11.84 14.72
C GLY A 224 12.27 -10.31 14.52
N ASN A 225 11.73 -9.84 13.40
CA ASN A 225 11.71 -8.41 13.06
C ASN A 225 10.43 -7.69 13.52
N GLY A 226 9.67 -8.29 14.41
CA GLY A 226 8.44 -7.72 14.98
C GLY A 226 8.66 -6.62 16.02
N THR A 227 7.63 -6.38 16.82
CA THR A 227 7.66 -5.39 17.90
C THR A 227 8.73 -5.75 18.93
N ALA A 228 9.54 -4.79 19.38
CA ALA A 228 10.68 -4.99 20.30
C ALA A 228 11.91 -5.71 19.71
N SER A 229 12.00 -5.84 18.38
CA SER A 229 13.16 -6.45 17.73
C SER A 229 14.46 -5.71 18.05
N ARG A 230 14.45 -4.37 18.01
CA ARG A 230 15.63 -3.54 18.29
C ARG A 230 16.11 -3.69 19.73
N GLU A 231 15.20 -3.63 20.67
CA GLU A 231 15.51 -3.80 22.10
C GLU A 231 16.08 -5.18 22.39
N THR A 232 15.55 -6.21 21.72
CA THR A 232 16.05 -7.59 21.83
C THR A 232 17.44 -7.72 21.20
N GLU A 233 17.67 -7.11 20.04
CA GLU A 233 18.99 -7.08 19.40
C GLU A 233 20.02 -6.36 20.25
N ASP A 234 19.69 -5.19 20.82
CA ASP A 234 20.57 -4.41 21.68
C ASP A 234 20.92 -5.18 22.97
N PHE A 235 19.95 -5.87 23.57
CA PHE A 235 20.16 -6.77 24.70
C PHE A 235 21.17 -7.87 24.36
N LEU A 236 20.97 -8.57 23.25
CA LEU A 236 21.86 -9.67 22.82
C LEU A 236 23.27 -9.17 22.47
N ARG A 237 23.39 -8.02 21.80
CA ARG A 237 24.69 -7.39 21.52
C ARG A 237 25.44 -7.01 22.79
N GLY A 238 24.69 -6.57 23.83
CA GLY A 238 25.22 -6.28 25.15
C GLY A 238 25.84 -7.51 25.84
N LEU A 239 25.44 -8.72 25.50
CA LEU A 239 26.00 -9.98 26.02
C LEU A 239 27.34 -10.35 25.39
N LYS A 240 27.77 -9.65 24.31
CA LYS A 240 29.05 -9.87 23.59
C LYS A 240 29.22 -11.35 23.15
N LEU A 241 28.17 -11.93 22.61
CA LEU A 241 28.16 -13.31 22.15
C LEU A 241 29.17 -13.50 21.00
N GLN A 242 29.82 -14.68 20.95
CA GLN A 242 30.78 -15.04 19.89
C GLN A 242 30.12 -15.67 18.66
N ILE A 243 28.79 -15.65 18.60
CA ILE A 243 27.98 -16.20 17.50
C ILE A 243 27.19 -15.06 16.82
N PRO A 244 26.91 -15.17 15.52
CA PRO A 244 26.18 -14.15 14.79
C PRO A 244 24.74 -13.99 15.32
N ILE A 245 24.30 -12.73 15.39
CA ILE A 245 22.91 -12.36 15.68
C ILE A 245 22.33 -11.87 14.34
N VAL A 246 21.24 -12.52 13.90
CA VAL A 246 20.61 -12.26 12.61
C VAL A 246 19.14 -11.92 12.82
N VAL A 247 18.74 -10.74 12.34
CA VAL A 247 17.33 -10.35 12.34
C VAL A 247 16.64 -11.00 11.13
N VAL A 248 15.53 -11.70 11.39
CA VAL A 248 14.78 -12.47 10.38
C VAL A 248 13.34 -12.00 10.27
N SER A 249 12.74 -12.14 9.09
CA SER A 249 11.33 -11.81 8.89
C SER A 249 10.42 -12.88 9.52
N GLU A 250 9.46 -12.43 10.33
CA GLU A 250 8.44 -13.28 10.96
C GLU A 250 7.22 -13.53 10.07
N SER A 251 7.13 -12.91 8.88
CA SER A 251 5.94 -13.00 8.05
C SER A 251 5.55 -14.43 7.70
N GLY A 252 6.52 -15.29 7.42
CA GLY A 252 6.28 -16.71 7.16
C GLY A 252 5.80 -17.48 8.39
N ALA A 253 6.40 -17.21 9.54
CA ALA A 253 6.03 -17.84 10.81
C ALA A 253 4.60 -17.43 11.23
N SER A 254 4.25 -16.15 11.07
CA SER A 254 2.89 -15.66 11.38
C SER A 254 1.81 -16.31 10.52
N VAL A 255 2.08 -16.54 9.22
CA VAL A 255 1.16 -17.26 8.33
C VAL A 255 1.08 -18.74 8.70
N TYR A 256 2.23 -19.37 8.97
CA TYR A 256 2.28 -20.79 9.35
C TYR A 256 1.53 -21.04 10.67
N SER A 257 1.78 -20.24 11.70
CA SER A 257 1.16 -20.40 13.03
C SER A 257 -0.37 -20.34 12.99
N ALA A 258 -0.95 -19.57 12.08
CA ALA A 258 -2.41 -19.51 11.89
C ALA A 258 -2.99 -20.68 11.07
N SER A 259 -2.16 -21.54 10.50
CA SER A 259 -2.57 -22.62 9.59
C SER A 259 -3.09 -23.85 10.32
N GLU A 260 -3.92 -24.65 9.62
CA GLU A 260 -4.34 -25.96 10.12
C GLU A 260 -3.15 -26.95 10.23
N LEU A 261 -2.12 -26.75 9.42
CA LEU A 261 -0.91 -27.57 9.45
C LEU A 261 -0.17 -27.41 10.78
N ALA A 262 0.06 -26.16 11.21
CA ALA A 262 0.71 -25.87 12.48
C ALA A 262 -0.04 -26.49 13.68
N ARG A 263 -1.37 -26.42 13.68
CA ARG A 263 -2.20 -27.04 14.73
C ARG A 263 -2.11 -28.57 14.76
N LYS A 264 -1.87 -29.19 13.60
CA LYS A 264 -1.69 -30.65 13.52
C LYS A 264 -0.28 -31.07 13.95
N GLU A 265 0.74 -30.27 13.61
CA GLU A 265 2.13 -30.56 13.97
C GLU A 265 2.43 -30.27 15.45
N PHE A 266 1.78 -29.25 16.03
CA PHE A 266 1.99 -28.81 17.40
C PHE A 266 0.66 -28.68 18.15
N PRO A 267 -0.08 -29.82 18.42
CA PRO A 267 -1.41 -29.76 18.98
C PRO A 267 -1.44 -29.24 20.44
N ASP A 268 -0.33 -29.39 21.15
CA ASP A 268 -0.19 -29.04 22.57
C ASP A 268 0.55 -27.71 22.81
N GLN A 269 0.87 -26.96 21.73
CA GLN A 269 1.57 -25.69 21.84
C GLN A 269 0.62 -24.52 21.60
N ASP A 270 0.86 -23.43 22.30
CA ASP A 270 0.23 -22.14 22.01
C ASP A 270 0.89 -21.56 20.75
N VAL A 271 0.11 -21.51 19.67
CA VAL A 271 0.59 -21.19 18.31
C VAL A 271 0.59 -19.67 18.09
#